data_de55fa496269a8407aa942c8559b2a72
#
_entry.id   de55fa496269a8407aa942c8559b2a72
#
_cell.length_a   1.000
_cell.length_b   1.000
_cell.length_c   1.000
_cell.angle_alpha   90.00
_cell.angle_beta   90.00
_cell.angle_gamma   90.00
#
_symmetry.space_group_name_H-M   'P 1'
#
loop_
_entity.id
_entity.type
_entity.pdbx_description
1 polymer ?
#
loop_
_entity_poly.entity_id
_entity_poly.type
_entity_poly.pdbx_seq_one_letter_code
_entity_poly.pdbx_strand_id
1 'polypeptide(L)'
;MDQFHGTTILSVRRNGTVAIGGDGQVSVGQTIMKSNARKVRTLHSGKVLAGFAGGTADAFTLFERFEGQLQKYQGQLTRAAVELAKEWRTERALRRLEALLAVADAETSLIISGNGDVIEPENSLIAIGSGGPYAQAAARALLEHTEIEAEGIVRTGLSIAADICVYTNTHVTLEKLN
;
A
#
# COMPACT_ATOMS: atom_id res chain seq x y z
N MET A 1 0.46 15.71 20.20
CA MET A 1 0.89 15.97 18.82
C MET A 1 -0.13 15.31 17.92
N ASP A 2 -0.82 16.06 17.09
CA ASP A 2 -1.81 15.49 16.17
C ASP A 2 -1.09 14.60 15.16
N GLN A 3 -1.45 13.33 15.12
CA GLN A 3 -0.88 12.38 14.15
C GLN A 3 -1.38 12.72 12.75
N PHE A 4 -0.50 12.57 11.75
CA PHE A 4 -0.89 12.60 10.36
C PHE A 4 -1.75 11.37 10.07
N HIS A 5 -3.00 11.62 9.67
CA HIS A 5 -3.94 10.59 9.26
C HIS A 5 -4.36 10.81 7.81
N GLY A 6 -4.76 9.76 7.19
CA GLY A 6 -5.33 9.83 5.87
C GLY A 6 -4.55 8.97 4.89
N THR A 7 -4.96 7.74 4.78
CA THR A 7 -4.45 6.85 3.74
C THR A 7 -5.40 5.68 3.57
N THR A 8 -5.67 5.34 2.33
CA THR A 8 -6.19 4.03 1.96
C THR A 8 -5.35 3.53 0.80
N ILE A 9 -4.72 2.38 0.99
CA ILE A 9 -4.05 1.63 -0.07
C ILE A 9 -4.81 0.34 -0.29
N LEU A 10 -5.11 0.04 -1.53
CA LEU A 10 -5.77 -1.20 -1.94
C LEU A 10 -5.00 -1.84 -3.08
N SER A 11 -4.65 -3.11 -2.94
CA SER A 11 -4.04 -3.93 -3.99
C SER A 11 -4.87 -5.17 -4.25
N VAL A 12 -5.12 -5.47 -5.51
CA VAL A 12 -5.91 -6.60 -5.97
C VAL A 12 -5.19 -7.31 -7.10
N ARG A 13 -5.17 -8.64 -7.04
CA ARG A 13 -4.65 -9.50 -8.11
C ARG A 13 -5.78 -10.32 -8.70
N ARG A 14 -5.93 -10.28 -10.03
CA ARG A 14 -6.90 -11.09 -10.78
C ARG A 14 -6.40 -11.32 -12.20
N ASN A 15 -6.53 -12.57 -12.68
CA ASN A 15 -6.24 -12.95 -14.07
C ASN A 15 -4.84 -12.52 -14.56
N GLY A 16 -3.82 -12.73 -13.70
CA GLY A 16 -2.43 -12.39 -14.02
C GLY A 16 -2.07 -10.91 -13.90
N THR A 17 -3.04 -10.04 -13.62
CA THR A 17 -2.81 -8.60 -13.38
C THR A 17 -2.89 -8.28 -11.90
N VAL A 18 -1.92 -7.53 -11.40
CA VAL A 18 -1.98 -6.91 -10.08
C VAL A 18 -2.11 -5.40 -10.23
N ALA A 19 -3.10 -4.81 -9.56
CA ALA A 19 -3.29 -3.37 -9.49
C ALA A 19 -3.15 -2.90 -8.04
N ILE A 20 -2.53 -1.75 -7.84
CA ILE A 20 -2.46 -1.08 -6.55
C ILE A 20 -2.90 0.37 -6.71
N GLY A 21 -3.72 0.83 -5.81
CA GLY A 21 -4.18 2.21 -5.77
C GLY A 21 -4.11 2.81 -4.39
N GLY A 22 -4.06 4.12 -4.35
CA GLY A 22 -4.11 4.89 -3.11
C GLY A 22 -4.91 6.17 -3.31
N ASP A 23 -5.55 6.64 -2.24
CA ASP A 23 -6.16 7.97 -2.21
C ASP A 23 -5.09 9.06 -2.08
N GLY A 24 -5.50 10.33 -2.14
CA GLY A 24 -4.57 11.47 -2.10
C GLY A 24 -4.61 12.29 -0.82
N GLN A 25 -5.46 11.94 0.15
CA GLN A 25 -5.67 12.80 1.32
C GLN A 25 -4.56 12.66 2.36
N VAL A 26 -4.07 13.80 2.82
CA VAL A 26 -3.20 13.92 4.01
C VAL A 26 -3.90 14.87 4.97
N SER A 27 -4.20 14.41 6.18
CA SER A 27 -4.88 15.18 7.22
C SER A 27 -4.04 15.28 8.48
N VAL A 28 -4.18 16.39 9.19
CA VAL A 28 -3.65 16.59 10.54
C VAL A 28 -4.83 16.93 11.44
N GLY A 29 -5.15 16.05 12.37
CA GLY A 29 -6.39 16.18 13.14
C GLY A 29 -7.59 16.22 12.20
N GLN A 30 -8.35 17.31 12.24
CA GLN A 30 -9.55 17.53 11.42
C GLN A 30 -9.30 18.40 10.17
N THR A 31 -8.04 18.71 9.86
CA THR A 31 -7.68 19.61 8.74
C THR A 31 -7.03 18.81 7.60
N ILE A 32 -7.56 18.98 6.40
CA ILE A 32 -6.95 18.42 5.18
C ILE A 32 -5.77 19.32 4.78
N MET A 33 -4.55 18.77 4.82
CA MET A 33 -3.32 19.48 4.47
C MET A 33 -2.99 19.33 2.98
N LYS A 34 -3.37 18.19 2.37
CA LYS A 34 -3.13 17.91 0.96
C LYS A 34 -4.20 16.90 0.47
N SER A 35 -4.66 17.08 -0.76
CA SER A 35 -5.70 16.24 -1.35
C SER A 35 -5.22 15.36 -2.52
N ASN A 36 -4.00 15.56 -3.00
CA ASN A 36 -3.44 14.90 -4.18
C ASN A 36 -2.06 14.28 -3.93
N ALA A 37 -1.82 13.77 -2.73
CA ALA A 37 -0.60 13.06 -2.41
C ALA A 37 -0.51 11.75 -3.21
N ARG A 38 0.70 11.41 -3.65
CA ARG A 38 0.97 10.15 -4.33
C ARG A 38 1.51 9.14 -3.35
N LYS A 39 0.70 8.12 -3.02
CA LYS A 39 1.00 7.11 -2.00
C LYS A 39 1.38 5.74 -2.58
N VAL A 40 1.32 5.61 -3.90
CA VAL A 40 1.72 4.39 -4.62
C VAL A 40 2.80 4.71 -5.63
N ARG A 41 3.71 3.75 -5.85
CA ARG A 41 4.86 3.87 -6.74
C ARG A 41 5.18 2.56 -7.42
N THR A 42 5.91 2.66 -8.52
CA THR A 42 6.64 1.54 -9.10
C THR A 42 8.11 1.58 -8.64
N LEU A 43 8.65 0.42 -8.32
CA LEU A 43 10.04 0.22 -7.91
C LEU A 43 10.70 -0.82 -8.83
N HIS A 44 12.03 -0.96 -8.70
CA HIS A 44 12.81 -1.96 -9.41
C HIS A 44 12.55 -1.94 -10.93
N SER A 45 12.73 -0.76 -11.54
CA SER A 45 12.49 -0.54 -12.98
C SER A 45 11.08 -0.93 -13.44
N GLY A 46 10.07 -0.65 -12.63
CA GLY A 46 8.66 -0.89 -12.93
C GLY A 46 8.18 -2.32 -12.71
N LYS A 47 9.00 -3.18 -12.10
CA LYS A 47 8.65 -4.60 -11.85
C LYS A 47 7.98 -4.84 -10.51
N VAL A 48 8.00 -3.86 -9.61
CA VAL A 48 7.41 -3.96 -8.28
C VAL A 48 6.50 -2.76 -8.04
N LEU A 49 5.33 -3.01 -7.52
CA LEU A 49 4.39 -2.00 -7.04
C LEU A 49 4.54 -1.84 -5.53
N ALA A 50 4.47 -0.61 -5.04
CA ALA A 50 4.52 -0.32 -3.62
C ALA A 50 3.51 0.76 -3.23
N GLY A 51 2.87 0.58 -2.07
CA GLY A 51 1.96 1.54 -1.45
C GLY A 51 2.26 1.69 0.03
N PHE A 52 2.13 2.89 0.54
CA PHE A 52 2.51 3.26 1.90
C PHE A 52 1.33 3.85 2.67
N ALA A 53 1.12 3.36 3.89
CA ALA A 53 0.17 3.90 4.86
C ALA A 53 0.91 4.33 6.12
N GLY A 54 0.92 5.64 6.41
CA GLY A 54 1.65 6.26 7.52
C GLY A 54 1.96 7.73 7.26
N GLY A 55 2.90 8.28 8.00
CA GLY A 55 3.37 9.67 7.81
C GLY A 55 4.12 9.84 6.49
N THR A 56 3.83 10.91 5.76
CA THR A 56 4.40 11.13 4.41
C THR A 56 5.91 11.30 4.39
N ALA A 57 6.50 11.85 5.45
CA ALA A 57 7.96 12.00 5.58
C ALA A 57 8.66 10.63 5.64
N ASP A 58 8.00 9.64 6.21
CA ASP A 58 8.54 8.29 6.41
C ASP A 58 8.45 7.44 5.13
N ALA A 59 7.50 7.76 4.25
CA ALA A 59 7.27 7.03 3.01
C ALA A 59 8.51 7.01 2.11
N PHE A 60 9.16 8.16 1.93
CA PHE A 60 10.34 8.27 1.08
C PHE A 60 11.49 7.39 1.58
N THR A 61 11.76 7.42 2.88
CA THR A 61 12.81 6.62 3.49
C THR A 61 12.55 5.12 3.30
N LEU A 62 11.33 4.66 3.53
CA LEU A 62 10.97 3.25 3.39
C LEU A 62 10.98 2.78 1.93
N PHE A 63 10.50 3.59 0.99
CA PHE A 63 10.60 3.26 -0.43
C PHE A 63 12.06 3.18 -0.90
N GLU A 64 12.91 4.10 -0.48
CA GLU A 64 14.34 4.12 -0.82
C GLU A 64 15.06 2.89 -0.23
N ARG A 65 14.80 2.56 1.03
CA ARG A 65 15.35 1.36 1.67
C ARG A 65 14.88 0.08 0.98
N PHE A 66 13.61 0.01 0.61
CA PHE A 66 13.08 -1.16 -0.08
C PHE A 66 13.67 -1.31 -1.49
N GLU A 67 13.81 -0.23 -2.23
CA GLU A 67 14.50 -0.23 -3.52
C GLU A 67 15.94 -0.76 -3.39
N GLY A 68 16.66 -0.35 -2.36
CA GLY A 68 18.00 -0.87 -2.06
C GLY A 68 18.01 -2.38 -1.80
N GLN A 69 17.05 -2.90 -1.05
CA GLN A 69 16.91 -4.34 -0.83
C GLN A 69 16.55 -5.10 -2.10
N LEU A 70 15.66 -4.55 -2.93
CA LEU A 70 15.31 -5.13 -4.24
C LEU A 70 16.53 -5.22 -5.16
N GLN A 71 17.36 -4.20 -5.20
CA GLN A 71 18.60 -4.21 -5.98
C GLN A 71 19.57 -5.25 -5.46
N LYS A 72 19.79 -5.30 -4.16
CA LYS A 72 20.69 -6.25 -3.50
C LYS A 72 20.31 -7.70 -3.74
N TYR A 73 19.02 -8.01 -3.74
CA TYR A 73 18.48 -9.37 -3.91
C TYR A 73 17.88 -9.62 -5.31
N GLN A 74 18.27 -8.81 -6.28
CA GLN A 74 17.93 -9.00 -7.72
C GLN A 74 16.42 -9.13 -7.98
N GLY A 75 15.60 -8.35 -7.27
CA GLY A 75 14.16 -8.31 -7.44
C GLY A 75 13.40 -9.46 -6.76
N GLN A 76 14.06 -10.28 -5.93
CA GLN A 76 13.38 -11.30 -5.12
C GLN A 76 12.53 -10.63 -4.04
N LEU A 77 11.23 -10.46 -4.30
CA LEU A 77 10.34 -9.66 -3.48
C LEU A 77 10.30 -10.12 -2.03
N THR A 78 10.07 -11.40 -1.79
CA THR A 78 9.97 -11.94 -0.41
C THR A 78 11.28 -11.76 0.34
N ARG A 79 12.42 -12.01 -0.30
CA ARG A 79 13.73 -11.80 0.32
C ARG A 79 13.96 -10.34 0.68
N ALA A 80 13.71 -9.44 -0.26
CA ALA A 80 13.83 -8.00 -0.03
C ALA A 80 12.90 -7.52 1.10
N ALA A 81 11.67 -8.02 1.15
CA ALA A 81 10.70 -7.70 2.19
C ALA A 81 11.16 -8.16 3.58
N VAL A 82 11.66 -9.39 3.70
CA VAL A 82 12.19 -9.92 4.97
C VAL A 82 13.38 -9.09 5.45
N GLU A 83 14.29 -8.75 4.58
CA GLU A 83 15.46 -7.94 4.94
C GLU A 83 15.08 -6.50 5.33
N LEU A 84 14.12 -5.90 4.63
CA LEU A 84 13.58 -4.60 5.04
C LEU A 84 12.91 -4.68 6.43
N ALA A 85 12.11 -5.71 6.68
CA ALA A 85 11.44 -5.89 7.98
C ALA A 85 12.45 -6.01 9.14
N LYS A 86 13.55 -6.74 8.94
CA LYS A 86 14.67 -6.83 9.91
C LYS A 86 15.31 -5.46 10.14
N GLU A 87 15.64 -4.75 9.08
CA GLU A 87 16.23 -3.41 9.13
C GLU A 87 15.28 -2.43 9.84
N TRP A 88 13.99 -2.44 9.49
CA TRP A 88 12.98 -1.58 10.09
C TRP A 88 12.87 -1.78 11.61
N ARG A 89 12.85 -3.04 12.04
CA ARG A 89 12.76 -3.41 13.45
C ARG A 89 14.00 -3.03 14.25
N THR A 90 15.19 -3.12 13.65
CA THR A 90 16.48 -3.03 14.36
C THR A 90 17.15 -1.67 14.25
N GLU A 91 17.00 -0.94 13.16
CA GLU A 91 17.58 0.38 12.99
C GLU A 91 16.86 1.43 13.85
N ARG A 92 17.64 2.16 14.61
CA ARG A 92 17.10 3.20 15.51
C ARG A 92 16.32 4.29 14.78
N ALA A 93 16.74 4.66 13.56
CA ALA A 93 16.08 5.66 12.74
C ALA A 93 14.72 5.18 12.21
N LEU A 94 14.58 3.88 11.91
CA LEU A 94 13.39 3.31 11.28
C LEU A 94 12.36 2.78 12.28
N ARG A 95 12.79 2.21 13.42
CA ARG A 95 11.91 1.51 14.36
C ARG A 95 10.82 2.38 15.01
N ARG A 96 10.94 3.70 14.88
CA ARG A 96 9.93 4.66 15.36
C ARG A 96 8.84 4.96 14.35
N LEU A 97 9.01 4.47 13.11
CA LEU A 97 8.05 4.72 12.04
C LEU A 97 6.86 3.78 12.20
N GLU A 98 5.71 4.34 12.51
CA GLU A 98 4.43 3.63 12.55
C GLU A 98 3.82 3.65 11.16
N ALA A 99 4.03 2.58 10.41
CA ALA A 99 3.60 2.49 9.04
C ALA A 99 3.37 1.05 8.60
N LEU A 100 2.65 0.91 7.49
CA LEU A 100 2.51 -0.34 6.74
C LEU A 100 2.91 -0.09 5.29
N LEU A 101 3.61 -1.05 4.72
CA LEU A 101 4.00 -1.05 3.32
C LEU A 101 3.33 -2.23 2.60
N ALA A 102 2.60 -1.94 1.52
CA ALA A 102 2.05 -2.95 0.62
C ALA A 102 2.96 -3.04 -0.60
N VAL A 103 3.40 -4.25 -0.95
CA VAL A 103 4.26 -4.47 -2.09
C VAL A 103 3.77 -5.65 -2.93
N ALA A 104 3.93 -5.56 -4.24
CA ALA A 104 3.53 -6.64 -5.15
C ALA A 104 4.43 -6.67 -6.38
N ASP A 105 4.77 -7.87 -6.83
CA ASP A 105 5.34 -8.12 -8.16
C ASP A 105 4.36 -8.94 -9.02
N ALA A 106 4.84 -9.51 -10.12
CA ALA A 106 3.99 -10.30 -11.01
C ALA A 106 3.37 -11.54 -10.35
N GLU A 107 3.95 -12.05 -9.27
CA GLU A 107 3.54 -13.33 -8.66
C GLU A 107 3.06 -13.20 -7.21
N THR A 108 3.64 -12.28 -6.43
CA THR A 108 3.49 -12.24 -4.97
C THR A 108 3.03 -10.86 -4.49
N SER A 109 2.20 -10.82 -3.45
CA SER A 109 1.75 -9.61 -2.77
C SER A 109 2.00 -9.74 -1.27
N LEU A 110 2.65 -8.75 -0.65
CA LEU A 110 3.08 -8.78 0.74
C LEU A 110 2.73 -7.48 1.48
N ILE A 111 2.44 -7.62 2.77
CA ILE A 111 2.37 -6.50 3.72
C ILE A 111 3.63 -6.57 4.60
N ILE A 112 4.30 -5.44 4.76
CA ILE A 112 5.48 -5.29 5.62
C ILE A 112 5.13 -4.29 6.73
N SER A 113 5.36 -4.66 7.98
CA SER A 113 5.11 -3.79 9.14
C SER A 113 6.39 -3.37 9.84
N GLY A 114 6.32 -2.26 10.57
CA GLY A 114 7.41 -1.77 11.41
C GLY A 114 7.75 -2.68 12.59
N ASN A 115 6.88 -3.63 12.92
CA ASN A 115 7.14 -4.64 13.95
C ASN A 115 8.00 -5.82 13.44
N GLY A 116 8.34 -5.83 12.18
CA GLY A 116 9.12 -6.89 11.55
C GLY A 116 8.30 -7.99 10.90
N ASP A 117 6.97 -7.79 10.75
CA ASP A 117 6.11 -8.77 10.11
C ASP A 117 6.17 -8.65 8.59
N VAL A 118 6.20 -9.80 7.92
CA VAL A 118 5.99 -9.92 6.48
C VAL A 118 4.84 -10.89 6.28
N ILE A 119 3.72 -10.39 5.76
CA ILE A 119 2.47 -11.15 5.65
C ILE A 119 2.10 -11.29 4.17
N GLU A 120 1.90 -12.51 3.72
CA GLU A 120 1.27 -12.81 2.45
C GLU A 120 -0.23 -13.02 2.70
N PRO A 121 -1.10 -12.07 2.28
CA PRO A 121 -2.52 -12.19 2.56
C PRO A 121 -3.19 -13.25 1.69
N GLU A 122 -4.24 -13.86 2.22
CA GLU A 122 -5.13 -14.74 1.44
C GLU A 122 -5.71 -13.97 0.25
N ASN A 123 -5.91 -14.64 -0.88
CA ASN A 123 -6.47 -14.07 -2.10
C ASN A 123 -5.66 -12.89 -2.70
N SER A 124 -4.43 -12.68 -2.24
CA SER A 124 -3.56 -11.58 -2.71
C SER A 124 -4.23 -10.19 -2.65
N LEU A 125 -5.17 -9.99 -1.73
CA LEU A 125 -5.87 -8.73 -1.50
C LEU A 125 -5.21 -8.02 -0.32
N ILE A 126 -4.72 -6.81 -0.55
CA ILE A 126 -4.13 -5.96 0.49
C ILE A 126 -4.96 -4.68 0.60
N ALA A 127 -5.36 -4.35 1.83
CA ALA A 127 -6.00 -3.09 2.16
C ALA A 127 -5.41 -2.58 3.47
N ILE A 128 -4.74 -1.44 3.42
CA ILE A 128 -4.08 -0.83 4.57
C ILE A 128 -4.44 0.64 4.70
N GLY A 129 -4.24 1.18 5.90
CA GLY A 129 -4.56 2.57 6.22
C GLY A 129 -5.94 2.76 6.82
N SER A 130 -6.32 4.01 7.05
CA SER A 130 -7.56 4.40 7.74
C SER A 130 -8.83 3.90 7.05
N GLY A 131 -8.89 3.93 5.73
CA GLY A 131 -10.00 3.40 4.94
C GLY A 131 -9.83 1.94 4.53
N GLY A 132 -8.76 1.29 4.96
CA GLY A 132 -8.42 -0.09 4.59
C GLY A 132 -9.57 -1.09 4.80
N PRO A 133 -10.20 -1.17 5.97
CA PRO A 133 -11.28 -2.12 6.22
C PRO A 133 -12.47 -1.98 5.26
N TYR A 134 -12.83 -0.75 4.89
CA TYR A 134 -13.92 -0.48 3.96
C TYR A 134 -13.55 -0.87 2.53
N ALA A 135 -12.35 -0.52 2.10
CA ALA A 135 -11.82 -0.93 0.79
C ALA A 135 -11.68 -2.45 0.70
N GLN A 136 -11.25 -3.12 1.76
CA GLN A 136 -11.12 -4.57 1.82
C GLN A 136 -12.48 -5.26 1.66
N ALA A 137 -13.48 -4.83 2.41
CA ALA A 137 -14.82 -5.42 2.33
C ALA A 137 -15.42 -5.27 0.92
N ALA A 138 -15.31 -4.08 0.33
CA ALA A 138 -15.78 -3.81 -1.02
C ALA A 138 -15.04 -4.65 -2.07
N ALA A 139 -13.70 -4.66 -2.03
CA ALA A 139 -12.87 -5.41 -2.96
C ALA A 139 -13.11 -6.92 -2.87
N ARG A 140 -13.24 -7.46 -1.66
CA ARG A 140 -13.54 -8.87 -1.45
C ARG A 140 -14.88 -9.26 -2.06
N ALA A 141 -15.93 -8.48 -1.82
CA ALA A 141 -17.24 -8.74 -2.42
C ALA A 141 -17.20 -8.72 -3.95
N LEU A 142 -16.48 -7.78 -4.55
CA LEU A 142 -16.31 -7.69 -5.99
C LEU A 142 -15.49 -8.87 -6.56
N LEU A 143 -14.45 -9.31 -5.87
CA LEU A 143 -13.65 -10.48 -6.26
C LEU A 143 -14.47 -11.77 -6.24
N GLU A 144 -15.31 -11.94 -5.22
CA GLU A 144 -16.08 -13.18 -5.03
C GLU A 144 -17.32 -13.25 -5.93
N HIS A 145 -17.92 -12.11 -6.29
CA HIS A 145 -19.25 -12.07 -6.91
C HIS A 145 -19.31 -11.40 -8.28
N THR A 146 -18.21 -10.93 -8.81
CA THR A 146 -18.17 -10.27 -10.13
C THR A 146 -16.94 -10.71 -10.94
N GLU A 147 -16.96 -10.36 -12.23
CA GLU A 147 -15.84 -10.55 -13.16
C GLU A 147 -15.08 -9.25 -13.45
N ILE A 148 -15.25 -8.23 -12.61
CA ILE A 148 -14.59 -6.93 -12.77
C ILE A 148 -13.08 -7.12 -12.70
N GLU A 149 -12.32 -6.48 -13.61
CA GLU A 149 -10.87 -6.51 -13.65
C GLU A 149 -10.24 -5.90 -12.39
N ALA A 150 -9.00 -6.28 -12.08
CA ALA A 150 -8.28 -5.83 -10.89
C ALA A 150 -8.29 -4.29 -10.73
N GLU A 151 -8.04 -3.55 -11.80
CA GLU A 151 -8.08 -2.08 -11.79
C GLU A 151 -9.46 -1.53 -11.40
N GLY A 152 -10.53 -2.09 -11.95
CA GLY A 152 -11.91 -1.69 -11.64
C GLY A 152 -12.28 -1.95 -10.19
N ILE A 153 -11.83 -3.07 -9.63
CA ILE A 153 -12.04 -3.41 -8.22
C ILE A 153 -11.30 -2.41 -7.33
N VAL A 154 -10.05 -2.08 -7.65
CA VAL A 154 -9.27 -1.09 -6.87
C VAL A 154 -9.96 0.28 -6.89
N ARG A 155 -10.37 0.77 -8.04
CA ARG A 155 -11.07 2.07 -8.16
C ARG A 155 -12.37 2.09 -7.37
N THR A 156 -13.18 1.05 -7.50
CA THR A 156 -14.47 0.95 -6.79
C THR A 156 -14.27 0.82 -5.29
N GLY A 157 -13.34 -0.02 -4.84
CA GLY A 157 -13.03 -0.19 -3.41
C GLY A 157 -12.53 1.09 -2.76
N LEU A 158 -11.68 1.85 -3.44
CA LEU A 158 -11.19 3.14 -2.95
C LEU A 158 -12.30 4.21 -2.92
N SER A 159 -13.17 4.23 -3.92
CA SER A 159 -14.32 5.14 -3.95
C SER A 159 -15.28 4.87 -2.78
N ILE A 160 -15.61 3.62 -2.52
CA ILE A 160 -16.47 3.23 -1.39
C ILE A 160 -15.81 3.60 -0.05
N ALA A 161 -14.51 3.36 0.09
CA ALA A 161 -13.78 3.77 1.29
C ALA A 161 -13.83 5.29 1.50
N ALA A 162 -13.72 6.08 0.42
CA ALA A 162 -13.82 7.54 0.48
C ALA A 162 -15.22 8.04 0.90
N ASP A 163 -16.28 7.33 0.53
CA ASP A 163 -17.65 7.67 0.93
C ASP A 163 -17.90 7.41 2.44
N ILE A 164 -17.12 6.52 3.06
CA ILE A 164 -17.34 6.09 4.45
C ILE A 164 -16.33 6.72 5.40
N CYS A 165 -15.05 6.73 5.02
CA CYS A 165 -13.95 7.16 5.88
C CYS A 165 -13.58 8.62 5.64
N VAL A 166 -13.68 9.45 6.68
CA VAL A 166 -13.37 10.89 6.59
C VAL A 166 -11.88 11.19 6.32
N TYR A 167 -10.99 10.21 6.49
CA TYR A 167 -9.55 10.36 6.29
C TYR A 167 -9.07 9.97 4.89
N THR A 168 -9.96 9.69 3.97
CA THR A 168 -9.63 9.30 2.60
C THR A 168 -10.50 10.05 1.59
N ASN A 169 -10.00 10.25 0.38
CA ASN A 169 -10.71 10.98 -0.67
C ASN A 169 -10.76 10.20 -1.99
N THR A 170 -11.42 10.79 -2.98
CA THR A 170 -11.62 10.19 -4.30
C THR A 170 -10.51 10.48 -5.31
N HIS A 171 -9.46 11.18 -4.90
CA HIS A 171 -8.30 11.42 -5.75
C HIS A 171 -7.39 10.18 -5.74
N VAL A 172 -7.57 9.32 -6.73
CA VAL A 172 -6.89 8.01 -6.80
C VAL A 172 -5.67 8.06 -7.72
N THR A 173 -4.53 7.60 -7.20
CA THR A 173 -3.37 7.20 -7.99
C THR A 173 -3.35 5.69 -8.10
N LEU A 174 -3.18 5.16 -9.31
CA LEU A 174 -3.20 3.72 -9.58
C LEU A 174 -2.02 3.32 -10.44
N GLU A 175 -1.41 2.18 -10.10
CA GLU A 175 -0.35 1.51 -10.85
C GLU A 175 -0.73 0.03 -11.04
N LYS A 176 -0.27 -0.59 -12.13
CA LYS A 176 -0.53 -2.01 -12.40
C LYS A 176 0.63 -2.71 -13.10
N LEU A 177 0.70 -4.03 -12.90
CA LEU A 177 1.57 -4.96 -13.62
C LEU A 177 0.69 -6.06 -14.26
N ASN A 178 1.06 -6.44 -15.47
CA ASN A 178 0.45 -7.54 -16.21
C ASN A 178 1.35 -8.77 -16.20
#